data_1596323244ab84c150f7c034220ea43a
#
_entry.id   1596323244ab84c150f7c034220ea43a
#
_cell.length_a   1.000
_cell.length_b   1.000
_cell.length_c   1.000
_cell.angle_alpha   90.00
_cell.angle_beta   90.00
_cell.angle_gamma   90.00
#
_symmetry.space_group_name_H-M   'P 1'
#
loop_
_entity.id
_entity.type
_entity.pdbx_description
1 polymer ?
#
loop_
_entity_poly.entity_id
_entity_poly.type
_entity_poly.pdbx_seq_one_letter_code
_entity_poly.pdbx_strand_id
1 'polypeptide(L)'
;MITLPEQPCRPVTGMTFEQMLERVRYEGAYPTRERAEEAVRTVLAAFGRQLTGDERVELAARLPHEAAVAFTSEIPAVEPLTGWGFVKDLAARTGGTAATTRWDTGTVLRVVAQLAGEDLLHRILARLPSGHALLFGRAELTRPGSEPVCSHGVPASAG
;
A
#
# COMPACT_ATOMS: atom_id res chain seq x y z
N MET A 1 -33.83 -15.34 17.10
CA MET A 1 -33.41 -15.26 16.82
C MET A 1 -32.66 -14.83 16.54
N ILE A 2 -32.38 -14.79 16.41
CA ILE A 2 -31.69 -14.52 16.14
C ILE A 2 -30.97 -14.13 15.55
N THR A 3 -30.73 -14.01 15.24
CA THR A 3 -30.08 -13.81 14.62
C THR A 3 -29.14 -13.35 14.39
N LEU A 4 -28.65 -13.30 14.06
CA LEU A 4 -27.81 -12.93 13.83
C LEU A 4 -26.98 -12.79 13.30
N PRO A 5 -26.61 -12.67 13.14
CA PRO A 5 -25.78 -12.51 12.73
C PRO A 5 -25.16 -12.50 11.98
N GLU A 6 -24.87 -12.58 11.43
CA GLU A 6 -24.33 -12.69 10.70
C GLU A 6 -23.56 -12.02 10.24
N GLN A 7 -23.27 -11.72 9.88
CA GLN A 7 -22.53 -10.98 9.51
C GLN A 7 -21.26 -11.17 9.71
N PRO A 8 -20.99 -11.70 10.13
CA PRO A 8 -19.68 -11.87 10.38
C PRO A 8 -18.83 -12.07 9.26
N CYS A 9 -19.02 -12.75 8.49
CA CYS A 9 -18.18 -12.96 7.47
C CYS A 9 -17.88 -11.74 6.78
N ARG A 10 -18.08 -10.71 7.41
CA ARG A 10 -17.78 -9.57 6.87
C ARG A 10 -16.37 -9.51 6.61
N PRO A 11 -15.93 -9.13 5.51
CA PRO A 11 -14.56 -9.14 5.17
C PRO A 11 -13.85 -8.13 5.99
N VAL A 12 -12.57 -8.21 5.93
CA VAL A 12 -11.79 -7.34 6.60
C VAL A 12 -11.97 -5.94 6.25
N THR A 13 -12.63 -5.73 5.15
CA THR A 13 -12.92 -4.38 4.75
C THR A 13 -13.71 -3.64 5.76
N GLY A 14 -14.12 -4.26 6.84
CA GLY A 14 -14.84 -3.56 7.85
C GLY A 14 -14.00 -2.80 8.86
N MET A 15 -12.69 -2.73 8.65
CA MET A 15 -11.83 -2.03 9.58
C MET A 15 -12.20 -0.55 9.67
N THR A 16 -12.31 -0.04 10.90
CA THR A 16 -12.57 1.38 11.09
C THR A 16 -11.26 2.15 11.01
N PHE A 17 -11.39 3.48 10.88
CA PHE A 17 -10.20 4.31 10.85
C PHE A 17 -9.39 4.19 12.14
N GLU A 18 -10.08 4.12 13.27
CA GLU A 18 -9.38 3.97 14.54
C GLU A 18 -8.64 2.65 14.62
N GLN A 19 -9.25 1.60 14.13
CA GLN A 19 -8.57 0.30 14.08
C GLN A 19 -7.35 0.36 13.16
N MET A 20 -7.48 1.06 12.06
CA MET A 20 -6.36 1.24 11.15
C MET A 20 -5.22 1.99 11.83
N LEU A 21 -5.55 3.06 12.55
CA LEU A 21 -4.53 3.84 13.24
C LEU A 21 -3.82 3.01 14.30
N GLU A 22 -4.56 2.19 15.03
CA GLU A 22 -3.92 1.33 16.02
C GLU A 22 -3.00 0.31 15.36
N ARG A 23 -3.44 -0.23 14.23
CA ARG A 23 -2.60 -1.18 13.52
C ARG A 23 -1.32 -0.49 13.04
N VAL A 24 -1.45 0.70 12.48
CA VAL A 24 -0.29 1.45 12.01
C VAL A 24 0.61 1.83 13.17
N ARG A 25 0.02 2.26 14.28
CA ARG A 25 0.81 2.62 15.44
C ARG A 25 1.63 1.44 15.94
N TYR A 26 1.01 0.28 16.00
CA TYR A 26 1.69 -0.91 16.47
C TYR A 26 2.79 -1.34 15.48
N GLU A 27 2.45 -1.41 14.21
CA GLU A 27 3.39 -1.90 13.21
C GLU A 27 4.57 -0.96 13.03
N GLY A 28 4.34 0.34 13.15
CA GLY A 28 5.41 1.31 12.99
C GLY A 28 6.05 1.72 14.29
N ALA A 29 5.60 1.15 15.40
CA ALA A 29 6.12 1.48 16.73
C ALA A 29 6.04 2.97 17.00
N TYR A 30 4.95 3.60 16.59
CA TYR A 30 4.79 5.03 16.84
C TYR A 30 4.41 5.26 18.30
N PRO A 31 4.88 6.34 18.89
CA PRO A 31 4.62 6.59 20.31
C PRO A 31 3.17 6.97 20.59
N THR A 32 2.50 7.59 19.64
CA THR A 32 1.12 8.01 19.88
C THR A 32 0.26 7.73 18.67
N ARG A 33 -1.06 7.71 18.89
CA ARG A 33 -1.98 7.54 17.77
C ARG A 33 -1.93 8.75 16.84
N GLU A 34 -1.71 9.94 17.40
CA GLU A 34 -1.63 11.14 16.57
C GLU A 34 -0.47 11.07 15.59
N ARG A 35 0.66 10.51 16.01
CA ARG A 35 1.79 10.36 15.12
C ARG A 35 1.48 9.34 14.03
N ALA A 36 0.76 8.28 14.41
CA ALA A 36 0.34 7.28 13.42
C ALA A 36 -0.63 7.90 12.42
N GLU A 37 -1.55 8.73 12.91
CA GLU A 37 -2.50 9.37 12.02
C GLU A 37 -1.81 10.30 11.04
N GLU A 38 -0.83 11.03 11.51
CA GLU A 38 -0.06 11.91 10.63
C GLU A 38 0.58 11.10 9.51
N ALA A 39 1.17 9.96 9.87
CA ALA A 39 1.80 9.12 8.87
C ALA A 39 0.77 8.59 7.86
N VAL A 40 -0.38 8.15 8.36
CA VAL A 40 -1.42 7.61 7.48
C VAL A 40 -1.89 8.68 6.50
N ARG A 41 -2.23 9.86 7.01
CA ARG A 41 -2.76 10.90 6.14
C ARG A 41 -1.74 11.37 5.12
N THR A 42 -0.50 11.54 5.56
CA THR A 42 0.57 12.02 4.68
C THR A 42 0.88 11.00 3.58
N VAL A 43 1.02 9.74 3.96
CA VAL A 43 1.39 8.71 3.00
C VAL A 43 0.23 8.46 2.04
N LEU A 44 -1.00 8.41 2.54
CA LEU A 44 -2.14 8.15 1.67
C LEU A 44 -2.37 9.28 0.67
N ALA A 45 -2.24 10.53 1.12
CA ALA A 45 -2.41 11.64 0.18
C ALA A 45 -1.36 11.57 -0.92
N ALA A 46 -0.12 11.29 -0.55
CA ALA A 46 0.94 11.16 -1.55
C ALA A 46 0.69 9.97 -2.47
N PHE A 47 0.27 8.84 -1.89
CA PHE A 47 0.04 7.65 -2.71
C PHE A 47 -1.12 7.86 -3.67
N GLY A 48 -2.13 8.64 -3.26
CA GLY A 48 -3.25 8.94 -4.13
C GLY A 48 -2.84 9.64 -5.40
N ARG A 49 -1.68 10.30 -5.40
CA ARG A 49 -1.18 10.93 -6.62
C ARG A 49 -0.55 9.93 -7.57
N GLN A 50 -0.27 8.71 -7.12
CA GLN A 50 0.42 7.73 -7.94
C GLN A 50 -0.52 6.77 -8.65
N LEU A 51 -1.77 6.71 -8.26
CA LEU A 51 -2.67 5.67 -8.74
C LEU A 51 -3.88 6.29 -9.44
N THR A 52 -4.26 5.73 -10.58
CA THR A 52 -5.40 6.22 -11.33
C THR A 52 -6.28 5.05 -11.71
N GLY A 53 -7.44 5.36 -12.27
CA GLY A 53 -8.29 4.35 -12.87
C GLY A 53 -9.08 3.53 -11.87
N ASP A 54 -9.46 2.36 -12.32
CA ASP A 54 -10.32 1.50 -11.51
C ASP A 54 -9.69 1.07 -10.22
N GLU A 55 -8.37 0.84 -10.24
CA GLU A 55 -7.68 0.41 -9.04
C GLU A 55 -7.73 1.50 -7.96
N ARG A 56 -7.69 2.76 -8.37
CA ARG A 56 -7.80 3.85 -7.41
C ARG A 56 -9.19 3.85 -6.77
N VAL A 57 -10.21 3.70 -7.57
CA VAL A 57 -11.57 3.67 -7.07
C VAL A 57 -11.79 2.48 -6.15
N GLU A 58 -11.30 1.33 -6.58
CA GLU A 58 -11.46 0.11 -5.80
C GLU A 58 -10.74 0.19 -4.47
N LEU A 59 -9.53 0.74 -4.47
CA LEU A 59 -8.80 0.86 -3.22
C LEU A 59 -9.51 1.83 -2.29
N ALA A 60 -9.97 2.96 -2.80
CA ALA A 60 -10.69 3.91 -1.97
C ALA A 60 -11.89 3.25 -1.29
N ALA A 61 -12.56 2.36 -2.01
CA ALA A 61 -13.73 1.68 -1.46
C ALA A 61 -13.37 0.70 -0.35
N ARG A 62 -12.12 0.25 -0.30
CA ARG A 62 -11.67 -0.69 0.72
C ARG A 62 -11.08 -0.03 1.96
N LEU A 63 -10.85 1.26 1.90
CA LEU A 63 -10.27 1.99 3.02
C LEU A 63 -11.35 2.51 3.94
N PRO A 64 -11.06 2.68 5.24
CA PRO A 64 -11.99 3.39 6.11
C PRO A 64 -12.25 4.79 5.55
N HIS A 65 -13.39 5.35 5.88
CA HIS A 65 -13.81 6.60 5.26
C HIS A 65 -12.75 7.69 5.34
N GLU A 66 -12.23 7.95 6.53
CA GLU A 66 -11.25 9.02 6.70
C GLU A 66 -9.98 8.76 5.91
N ALA A 67 -9.58 7.49 5.83
CA ALA A 67 -8.42 7.13 5.05
C ALA A 67 -8.69 7.31 3.56
N ALA A 68 -9.89 6.97 3.12
CA ALA A 68 -10.26 7.16 1.72
C ALA A 68 -10.26 8.63 1.36
N VAL A 69 -10.73 9.50 2.27
CA VAL A 69 -10.71 10.93 2.03
C VAL A 69 -9.27 11.43 1.85
N ALA A 70 -8.36 10.98 2.71
CA ALA A 70 -6.97 11.37 2.58
C ALA A 70 -6.38 10.86 1.26
N PHE A 71 -6.68 9.62 0.93
CA PHE A 71 -6.15 9.00 -0.29
C PHE A 71 -6.62 9.73 -1.54
N THR A 72 -7.84 10.22 -1.55
CA THR A 72 -8.40 10.85 -2.74
C THR A 72 -8.31 12.38 -2.70
N SER A 73 -7.61 12.93 -1.72
CA SER A 73 -7.55 14.37 -1.54
C SER A 73 -6.69 15.06 -2.60
N GLU A 74 -5.80 14.32 -3.25
CA GLU A 74 -4.90 14.91 -4.23
C GLU A 74 -5.25 14.42 -5.62
N ILE A 75 -4.96 15.26 -6.60
CA ILE A 75 -5.19 14.90 -7.99
C ILE A 75 -4.05 13.99 -8.46
N PRO A 76 -4.36 12.90 -9.15
CA PRO A 76 -3.30 12.00 -9.61
C PRO A 76 -2.31 12.72 -10.51
N ALA A 77 -1.05 12.37 -10.36
CA ALA A 77 0.00 12.95 -11.18
C ALA A 77 -0.04 12.34 -12.56
N VAL A 78 0.48 13.08 -13.53
CA VAL A 78 0.51 12.59 -14.89
C VAL A 78 1.39 11.37 -15.01
N GLU A 79 2.54 11.42 -14.36
CA GLU A 79 3.46 10.29 -14.38
C GLU A 79 3.78 9.85 -12.98
N PRO A 80 3.48 8.60 -12.65
CA PRO A 80 3.81 8.12 -11.31
C PRO A 80 5.32 7.98 -11.13
N LEU A 81 5.75 8.11 -9.90
CA LEU A 81 7.15 7.98 -9.53
C LEU A 81 7.49 6.52 -9.25
N THR A 82 8.78 6.18 -9.38
CA THR A 82 9.23 4.88 -8.91
C THR A 82 9.09 4.85 -7.39
N GLY A 83 9.24 3.66 -6.82
CA GLY A 83 9.15 3.56 -5.36
C GLY A 83 10.17 4.43 -4.66
N TRP A 84 11.41 4.44 -5.13
CA TRP A 84 12.44 5.28 -4.53
C TRP A 84 12.14 6.76 -4.76
N GLY A 85 11.70 7.11 -5.98
CA GLY A 85 11.33 8.48 -6.27
C GLY A 85 10.20 8.97 -5.40
N PHE A 86 9.24 8.07 -5.12
CA PHE A 86 8.13 8.41 -4.25
C PHE A 86 8.62 8.77 -2.84
N VAL A 87 9.50 7.95 -2.29
CA VAL A 87 10.02 8.21 -0.95
C VAL A 87 10.80 9.52 -0.93
N LYS A 88 11.65 9.74 -1.93
CA LYS A 88 12.43 10.97 -1.98
C LYS A 88 11.55 12.21 -2.10
N ASP A 89 10.55 12.11 -2.96
CA ASP A 89 9.64 13.25 -3.16
C ASP A 89 8.88 13.54 -1.87
N LEU A 90 8.39 12.50 -1.21
CA LEU A 90 7.63 12.69 0.02
C LEU A 90 8.51 13.26 1.12
N ALA A 91 9.74 12.78 1.23
CA ALA A 91 10.67 13.31 2.23
C ALA A 91 10.90 14.80 1.99
N ALA A 92 11.06 15.20 0.73
CA ALA A 92 11.28 16.61 0.43
C ALA A 92 10.07 17.45 0.79
N ARG A 93 8.87 16.92 0.54
CA ARG A 93 7.65 17.68 0.83
C ARG A 93 7.40 17.84 2.32
N THR A 94 7.76 16.84 3.09
CA THR A 94 7.45 16.86 4.52
C THR A 94 8.61 17.36 5.37
N GLY A 95 9.79 17.54 4.77
CA GLY A 95 10.96 17.96 5.52
C GLY A 95 11.60 16.83 6.31
N GLY A 96 11.20 15.60 6.07
CA GLY A 96 11.78 14.48 6.78
C GLY A 96 12.99 13.90 6.07
N THR A 97 13.57 12.88 6.68
CA THR A 97 14.68 12.17 6.04
C THR A 97 14.13 11.05 5.18
N ALA A 98 14.95 10.58 4.26
CA ALA A 98 14.55 9.45 3.44
C ALA A 98 14.28 8.22 4.31
N ALA A 99 15.07 8.02 5.35
CA ALA A 99 14.93 6.86 6.20
C ALA A 99 13.59 6.86 6.96
N THR A 100 13.25 7.98 7.60
CA THR A 100 12.00 8.04 8.34
C THR A 100 10.81 8.00 7.39
N THR A 101 10.93 8.64 6.24
CA THR A 101 9.85 8.64 5.26
C THR A 101 9.62 7.24 4.72
N ARG A 102 10.70 6.51 4.47
CA ARG A 102 10.57 5.13 4.00
C ARG A 102 9.91 4.26 5.05
N TRP A 103 10.25 4.47 6.31
CA TRP A 103 9.64 3.74 7.41
C TRP A 103 8.14 4.01 7.46
N ASP A 104 7.75 5.28 7.43
CA ASP A 104 6.34 5.66 7.46
C ASP A 104 5.61 5.08 6.25
N THR A 105 6.19 5.24 5.07
CA THR A 105 5.58 4.75 3.85
C THR A 105 5.38 3.25 3.90
N GLY A 106 6.42 2.52 4.28
CA GLY A 106 6.33 1.06 4.33
C GLY A 106 5.31 0.60 5.34
N THR A 107 5.26 1.24 6.50
CA THR A 107 4.32 0.86 7.53
C THR A 107 2.88 1.06 7.06
N VAL A 108 2.58 2.25 6.54
CA VAL A 108 1.22 2.54 6.10
C VAL A 108 0.82 1.66 4.94
N LEU A 109 1.70 1.50 3.96
CA LEU A 109 1.33 0.73 2.77
C LEU A 109 1.18 -0.75 3.06
N ARG A 110 1.89 -1.29 4.06
CA ARG A 110 1.67 -2.68 4.43
C ARG A 110 0.27 -2.88 5.00
N VAL A 111 -0.21 -1.92 5.78
CA VAL A 111 -1.58 -2.01 6.29
C VAL A 111 -2.57 -1.85 5.15
N VAL A 112 -2.30 -0.93 4.22
CA VAL A 112 -3.13 -0.77 3.04
C VAL A 112 -3.20 -2.07 2.24
N ALA A 113 -2.09 -2.77 2.13
CA ALA A 113 -2.08 -4.05 1.42
C ALA A 113 -3.02 -5.06 2.05
N GLN A 114 -3.08 -5.08 3.38
CA GLN A 114 -4.00 -5.98 4.06
C GLN A 114 -5.44 -5.63 3.77
N LEU A 115 -5.75 -4.35 3.69
CA LEU A 115 -7.11 -3.92 3.40
C LEU A 115 -7.47 -4.16 1.94
N ALA A 116 -6.51 -4.00 1.05
CA ALA A 116 -6.76 -4.19 -0.38
C ALA A 116 -6.99 -5.65 -0.74
N GLY A 117 -6.25 -6.52 -0.10
CA GLY A 117 -6.30 -7.93 -0.46
C GLY A 117 -5.36 -8.23 -1.62
N GLU A 118 -5.05 -9.52 -1.79
CA GLU A 118 -4.02 -9.91 -2.74
C GLU A 118 -4.36 -9.58 -4.18
N ASP A 119 -5.60 -9.79 -4.57
CA ASP A 119 -5.97 -9.59 -5.95
C ASP A 119 -5.87 -8.13 -6.36
N LEU A 120 -6.44 -7.25 -5.55
CA LEU A 120 -6.37 -5.83 -5.85
C LEU A 120 -4.94 -5.32 -5.76
N LEU A 121 -4.19 -5.76 -4.76
CA LEU A 121 -2.82 -5.35 -4.61
C LEU A 121 -2.00 -5.73 -5.84
N HIS A 122 -2.22 -6.93 -6.34
CA HIS A 122 -1.51 -7.39 -7.52
C HIS A 122 -1.79 -6.46 -8.71
N ARG A 123 -3.04 -6.09 -8.89
CA ARG A 123 -3.40 -5.20 -9.98
C ARG A 123 -2.83 -3.80 -9.80
N ILE A 124 -2.80 -3.33 -8.56
CA ILE A 124 -2.22 -2.02 -8.27
C ILE A 124 -0.73 -2.03 -8.62
N LEU A 125 -0.02 -3.05 -8.17
CA LEU A 125 1.42 -3.11 -8.42
C LEU A 125 1.73 -3.25 -9.91
N ALA A 126 0.85 -3.88 -10.66
CA ALA A 126 1.05 -4.00 -12.08
C ALA A 126 0.98 -2.65 -12.79
N ARG A 127 0.34 -1.67 -12.19
CA ARG A 127 0.21 -0.36 -12.81
C ARG A 127 1.23 0.64 -12.32
N LEU A 128 2.00 0.29 -11.32
CA LEU A 128 2.96 1.22 -10.74
C LEU A 128 4.36 0.95 -11.24
N PRO A 129 5.20 1.98 -11.30
CA PRO A 129 6.60 1.77 -11.66
C PRO A 129 7.31 0.89 -10.63
N SER A 130 8.53 0.49 -10.96
CA SER A 130 9.27 -0.43 -10.11
C SER A 130 9.53 0.16 -8.73
N GLY A 131 9.74 -0.72 -7.78
CA GLY A 131 10.07 -0.34 -6.41
C GLY A 131 8.90 -0.25 -5.48
N HIS A 132 7.69 -0.13 -6.01
CA HIS A 132 6.52 -0.01 -5.12
C HIS A 132 6.23 -1.30 -4.37
N ALA A 133 6.51 -2.44 -4.97
CA ALA A 133 6.25 -3.70 -4.27
C ALA A 133 6.99 -3.75 -2.95
N LEU A 134 8.22 -3.27 -2.93
CA LEU A 134 8.99 -3.27 -1.69
C LEU A 134 8.36 -2.37 -0.65
N LEU A 135 7.75 -1.27 -1.06
CA LEU A 135 7.09 -0.38 -0.12
C LEU A 135 5.88 -1.05 0.52
N PHE A 136 5.23 -1.95 -0.22
CA PHE A 136 4.11 -2.70 0.30
C PHE A 136 4.55 -3.92 1.10
N GLY A 137 5.85 -4.10 1.27
CA GLY A 137 6.35 -5.25 2.02
C GLY A 137 6.41 -6.51 1.21
N ARG A 138 6.44 -6.40 -0.10
CA ARG A 138 6.48 -7.56 -0.99
C ARG A 138 7.77 -7.56 -1.77
N ALA A 139 8.17 -8.75 -2.19
CA ALA A 139 9.31 -8.84 -3.07
C ALA A 139 8.96 -8.23 -4.41
N GLU A 140 9.96 -7.68 -5.08
CA GLU A 140 9.72 -7.11 -6.39
C GLU A 140 9.27 -8.21 -7.33
N LEU A 141 8.21 -7.97 -8.06
CA LEU A 141 7.70 -8.98 -8.97
C LEU A 141 8.63 -9.16 -10.14
N THR A 142 8.89 -10.42 -10.43
CA THR A 142 9.70 -10.74 -11.58
C THR A 142 8.87 -10.61 -12.82
N ARG A 143 9.41 -10.03 -13.87
CA ARG A 143 8.71 -9.94 -15.07
C ARG A 143 8.59 -11.28 -15.65
N PRO A 144 7.48 -11.63 -16.21
CA PRO A 144 7.28 -12.96 -16.74
C PRO A 144 8.41 -13.42 -17.61
N GLY A 145 8.93 -12.57 -18.42
CA GLY A 145 9.98 -12.98 -19.30
C GLY A 145 11.28 -13.24 -18.61
N SER A 146 11.45 -12.71 -17.46
CA SER A 146 12.71 -12.89 -16.81
C SER A 146 12.75 -14.10 -15.94
N GLU A 147 11.79 -14.88 -15.87
CA GLU A 147 11.80 -15.95 -15.03
C GLU A 147 12.30 -17.06 -15.46
N PRO A 148 12.53 -17.58 -15.67
CA PRO A 148 12.83 -18.52 -16.01
C PRO A 148 13.70 -19.06 -15.74
N VAL A 149 13.56 -18.97 -15.53
CA VAL A 149 14.15 -19.32 -15.26
C VAL A 149 14.36 -20.11 -14.95
N CYS A 150 14.13 -20.23 -14.90
CA CYS A 150 14.37 -20.91 -14.70
C CYS A 150 14.71 -21.68 -14.63
N SER A 151 14.51 -21.86 -14.53
CA SER A 151 14.89 -22.56 -14.53
C SER A 151 15.15 -23.30 -14.85
N HIS A 152 14.84 -23.44 -15.15
CA HIS A 152 15.12 -24.16 -15.58
C HIS A 152 15.86 -24.69 -15.80
N GLY A 153 15.82 -24.74 -15.64
CA GLY A 153 16.47 -25.26 -15.91
C GLY A 153 16.88 -25.99 -16.03
N VAL A 154 16.78 -26.11 -16.24
CA VAL A 154 17.14 -26.70 -16.48
C VAL A 154 17.66 -27.37 -16.68
N PRO A 155 17.63 -27.49 -16.71
CA PRO A 155 18.08 -28.15 -16.87
C PRO A 155 18.49 -28.80 -17.21
N ALA A 156 18.35 -28.95 -17.43
CA ALA A 156 18.67 -29.48 -17.78
C ALA A 156 19.21 -30.02 -17.99
N SER A 157 19.34 -30.29 -18.17
CA SER A 157 19.88 -30.80 -18.36
C SER A 157 20.39 -31.39 -18.55
N ALA A 158 20.41 -31.48 -18.52
CA ALA A 158 21.00 -32.11 -18.68
C ALA A 158 21.35 -32.78 -19.35
N GLY A 159 21.34 -32.82 -19.39
CA GLY A 159 21.66 -33.57 -20.38
C GLY A 159 22.19 -34.26 -20.37
#